data_a31cfb2aef3d2fe7cc6324dd9c7bf83c
#
_entry.id   a31cfb2aef3d2fe7cc6324dd9c7bf83c
#
_cell.length_a   1.000
_cell.length_b   1.000
_cell.length_c   1.000
_cell.angle_alpha   90.00
_cell.angle_beta   90.00
_cell.angle_gamma   90.00
#
_symmetry.space_group_name_H-M   'P 1'
#
loop_
_entity.id
_entity.type
_entity.pdbx_description
1 polymer ?
#
loop_
_entity_poly.entity_id
_entity_poly.type
_entity_poly.pdbx_seq_one_letter_code
_entity_poly.pdbx_strand_id
1 'polypeptide(L)'
;MENDLPRADTITDVPLDNPAKILKTCLEMQVVCEASNGIGLSAVQVGIPWKLFIVKAAKRIPLLGKAGEYSYFLNCEYERTNESKTIVSLEGCLSIRSQDGQLRHFQVERSDTVKVTGKRLLITDSIYIDDFVYTLGLAEQSVVFQHEIDHQRAVLISQIGKEVILWH
;
A
#
# COMPACT_ATOMS: atom_id res chain seq x y z
N MET A 1 -6.08 -3.04 -19.13
CA MET A 1 -4.64 -2.82 -19.34
C MET A 1 -3.98 -2.91 -17.99
N GLU A 2 -2.79 -3.45 -17.92
CA GLU A 2 -1.98 -3.52 -16.71
C GLU A 2 -0.87 -2.49 -16.86
N ASN A 3 -0.72 -1.60 -15.87
CA ASN A 3 0.37 -0.64 -15.89
C ASN A 3 1.63 -1.36 -15.39
N ASP A 4 2.67 -1.37 -16.21
CA ASP A 4 3.95 -1.95 -15.83
C ASP A 4 4.53 -1.20 -14.63
N LEU A 5 4.80 -1.93 -13.55
CA LEU A 5 5.56 -1.41 -12.44
C LEU A 5 7.04 -1.27 -12.84
N PRO A 6 7.80 -0.37 -12.20
CA PRO A 6 9.24 -0.37 -12.32
C PRO A 6 9.82 -1.75 -11.98
N ARG A 7 10.95 -2.10 -12.60
CA ARG A 7 11.65 -3.34 -12.26
C ARG A 7 12.08 -3.33 -10.80
N ALA A 8 12.01 -4.48 -10.13
CA ALA A 8 12.34 -4.60 -8.71
C ALA A 8 13.74 -4.06 -8.35
N ASP A 9 14.71 -4.24 -9.24
CA ASP A 9 16.08 -3.76 -9.05
C ASP A 9 16.26 -2.24 -9.22
N THR A 10 15.23 -1.54 -9.68
CA THR A 10 15.23 -0.06 -9.79
C THR A 10 14.48 0.61 -8.64
N ILE A 11 13.73 -0.14 -7.83
CA ILE A 11 12.99 0.40 -6.69
C ILE A 11 13.96 0.54 -5.51
N THR A 12 14.05 1.76 -4.99
CA THR A 12 15.00 2.12 -3.94
C THR A 12 14.29 2.56 -2.66
N ASP A 13 15.03 2.54 -1.57
CA ASP A 13 14.59 3.17 -0.34
C ASP A 13 14.37 4.67 -0.56
N VAL A 14 13.38 5.24 0.15
CA VAL A 14 13.15 6.68 0.17
C VAL A 14 14.32 7.36 0.84
N PRO A 15 14.98 8.35 0.21
CA PRO A 15 15.98 9.16 0.89
C PRO A 15 15.32 10.03 1.95
N LEU A 16 15.82 9.97 3.19
CA LEU A 16 15.16 10.54 4.38
C LEU A 16 15.64 11.95 4.73
N ASP A 17 16.54 12.51 3.95
CA ASP A 17 17.19 13.81 4.18
C ASP A 17 16.28 15.02 3.94
N ASN A 18 15.14 14.83 3.27
CA ASN A 18 14.21 15.91 2.97
C ASN A 18 12.73 15.52 3.22
N PRO A 19 12.26 15.54 4.49
CA PRO A 19 10.89 15.18 4.82
C PRO A 19 9.83 16.05 4.13
N ALA A 20 10.11 17.31 3.84
CA ALA A 20 9.18 18.20 3.13
C ALA A 20 8.97 17.75 1.67
N LYS A 21 10.02 17.31 0.98
CA LYS A 21 9.92 16.75 -0.37
C LYS A 21 9.11 15.44 -0.35
N ILE A 22 9.34 14.59 0.64
CA ILE A 22 8.59 13.33 0.80
C ILE A 22 7.12 13.65 1.02
N LEU A 23 6.79 14.59 1.92
CA LEU A 23 5.41 15.00 2.15
C LEU A 23 4.74 15.53 0.88
N LYS A 24 5.43 16.37 0.10
CA LYS A 24 4.90 16.86 -1.18
C LYS A 24 4.52 15.70 -2.09
N THR A 25 5.40 14.72 -2.24
CA THR A 25 5.13 13.50 -3.03
C THR A 25 3.92 12.73 -2.49
N CYS A 26 3.81 12.56 -1.17
CA CYS A 26 2.66 11.90 -0.54
C CYS A 26 1.34 12.62 -0.84
N LEU A 27 1.32 13.96 -0.78
CA LEU A 27 0.13 14.76 -1.08
C LEU A 27 -0.27 14.66 -2.56
N GLU A 28 0.69 14.63 -3.48
CA GLU A 28 0.42 14.40 -4.91
C GLU A 28 -0.16 12.99 -5.15
N MET A 29 0.40 11.97 -4.49
CA MET A 29 -0.14 10.60 -4.51
C MET A 29 -1.55 10.51 -3.93
N GLN A 30 -1.85 11.27 -2.88
CA GLN A 30 -3.17 11.34 -2.26
C GLN A 30 -4.22 11.82 -3.26
N VAL A 31 -3.93 12.87 -4.04
CA VAL A 31 -4.84 13.38 -5.09
C VAL A 31 -5.15 12.29 -6.11
N VAL A 32 -4.14 11.52 -6.55
CA VAL A 32 -4.33 10.41 -7.51
C VAL A 32 -5.17 9.28 -6.89
N CYS A 33 -4.87 8.93 -5.64
CA CYS A 33 -5.59 7.88 -4.91
C CYS A 33 -7.07 8.24 -4.75
N GLU A 34 -7.38 9.47 -4.34
CA GLU A 34 -8.76 9.97 -4.19
C GLU A 34 -9.51 10.00 -5.52
N ALA A 35 -8.90 10.53 -6.58
CA ALA A 35 -9.50 10.58 -7.92
C ALA A 35 -9.84 9.18 -8.47
N SER A 36 -9.14 8.16 -7.98
CA SER A 36 -9.34 6.74 -8.36
C SER A 36 -10.22 5.96 -7.38
N ASN A 37 -10.78 6.59 -6.35
CA ASN A 37 -11.50 5.96 -5.24
C ASN A 37 -10.69 4.85 -4.54
N GLY A 38 -9.35 5.03 -4.47
CA GLY A 38 -8.44 4.09 -3.82
C GLY A 38 -8.42 4.23 -2.31
N ILE A 39 -8.04 3.16 -1.63
CA ILE A 39 -7.77 3.14 -0.18
C ILE A 39 -6.27 3.08 0.13
N GLY A 40 -5.45 2.76 -0.86
CA GLY A 40 -4.00 2.73 -0.81
C GLY A 40 -3.40 3.02 -2.18
N LEU A 41 -2.15 3.47 -2.20
CA LEU A 41 -1.40 3.71 -3.43
C LEU A 41 0.09 3.66 -3.13
N SER A 42 0.82 2.86 -3.88
CA SER A 42 2.28 2.80 -3.82
C SER A 42 2.91 3.77 -4.84
N ALA A 43 4.02 4.39 -4.50
CA ALA A 43 4.73 5.36 -5.33
C ALA A 43 5.14 4.76 -6.69
N VAL A 44 5.46 3.49 -6.73
CA VAL A 44 5.82 2.78 -7.96
C VAL A 44 4.67 2.72 -8.98
N GLN A 45 3.42 2.76 -8.53
CA GLN A 45 2.24 2.79 -9.42
C GLN A 45 2.07 4.13 -10.15
N VAL A 46 2.71 5.19 -9.66
CA VAL A 46 2.74 6.52 -10.29
C VAL A 46 4.12 6.86 -10.86
N GLY A 47 4.95 5.85 -11.08
CA GLY A 47 6.25 5.98 -11.75
C GLY A 47 7.39 6.51 -10.86
N ILE A 48 7.19 6.58 -9.55
CA ILE A 48 8.23 6.99 -8.59
C ILE A 48 8.84 5.72 -7.99
N PRO A 49 10.12 5.40 -8.26
CA PRO A 49 10.74 4.15 -7.86
C PRO A 49 11.18 4.16 -6.39
N TRP A 50 10.31 4.56 -5.49
CA TRP A 50 10.55 4.61 -4.05
C TRP A 50 9.71 3.59 -3.30
N LYS A 51 10.28 3.01 -2.26
CA LYS A 51 9.55 2.21 -1.26
C LYS A 51 8.69 3.12 -0.37
N LEU A 52 7.69 3.72 -0.98
CA LEU A 52 6.75 4.66 -0.36
C LEU A 52 5.34 4.23 -0.72
N PHE A 53 4.44 4.21 0.25
CA PHE A 53 3.01 4.08 0.01
C PHE A 53 2.17 4.91 0.97
N ILE A 54 0.95 5.16 0.57
CA ILE A 54 -0.05 5.87 1.35
C ILE A 54 -1.25 4.96 1.60
N VAL A 55 -1.88 5.08 2.76
CA VAL A 55 -3.10 4.33 3.11
C VAL A 55 -4.10 5.28 3.74
N LYS A 56 -5.35 5.23 3.27
CA LYS A 56 -6.49 5.93 3.86
C LYS A 56 -7.13 5.06 4.93
N ALA A 57 -7.25 5.58 6.12
CA ALA A 57 -7.87 4.85 7.21
C ALA A 57 -9.39 4.70 6.97
N ALA A 58 -9.89 3.48 6.86
CA ALA A 58 -11.32 3.21 6.82
C ALA A 58 -11.96 3.38 8.20
N LYS A 59 -11.22 3.05 9.26
CA LYS A 59 -11.61 3.17 10.67
C LYS A 59 -10.44 3.76 11.46
N ARG A 60 -10.72 4.29 12.66
CA ARG A 60 -9.64 4.70 13.55
C ARG A 60 -8.83 3.49 14.01
N ILE A 61 -7.56 3.49 13.68
CA ILE A 61 -6.58 2.51 14.15
C ILE A 61 -5.30 3.24 14.58
N PRO A 62 -4.64 2.76 15.64
CA PRO A 62 -3.47 3.45 16.18
C PRO A 62 -2.39 3.79 15.16
N LEU A 63 -2.17 2.91 14.18
CA LEU A 63 -1.17 3.11 13.15
C LEU A 63 -1.62 4.08 12.05
N LEU A 64 -2.90 4.08 11.69
CA LEU A 64 -3.43 4.86 10.55
C LEU A 64 -4.15 6.17 10.95
N GLY A 65 -4.30 6.45 12.25
CA GLY A 65 -4.96 7.67 12.71
C GLY A 65 -6.50 7.59 12.65
N LYS A 66 -7.16 8.70 12.29
CA LYS A 66 -8.62 8.79 12.24
C LYS A 66 -9.16 8.30 10.90
N ALA A 67 -10.42 7.85 10.91
CA ALA A 67 -11.11 7.48 9.67
C ALA A 67 -11.11 8.63 8.66
N GLY A 68 -10.78 8.32 7.41
CA GLY A 68 -10.68 9.28 6.32
C GLY A 68 -9.32 9.98 6.18
N GLU A 69 -8.44 9.91 7.19
CA GLU A 69 -7.09 10.46 7.12
C GLU A 69 -6.15 9.52 6.37
N TYR A 70 -5.16 10.10 5.69
CA TYR A 70 -4.07 9.35 5.08
C TYR A 70 -2.88 9.24 6.01
N SER A 71 -2.22 8.10 5.95
CA SER A 71 -0.94 7.84 6.59
C SER A 71 0.10 7.48 5.54
N TYR A 72 1.35 7.83 5.78
CA TYR A 72 2.46 7.76 4.83
C TYR A 72 3.55 6.86 5.38
N PHE A 73 3.88 5.82 4.63
CA PHE A 73 4.78 4.75 5.04
C PHE A 73 5.97 4.63 4.10
N LEU A 74 7.17 4.52 4.68
CA LEU A 74 8.44 4.53 3.96
C LEU A 74 9.27 3.31 4.35
N ASN A 75 9.90 2.71 3.36
CA ASN A 75 10.90 1.64 3.54
C ASN A 75 10.35 0.51 4.41
N CYS A 76 9.10 0.12 4.15
CA CYS A 76 8.40 -0.90 4.92
C CYS A 76 8.65 -2.30 4.38
N GLU A 77 8.71 -3.24 5.32
CA GLU A 77 8.72 -4.67 5.06
C GLU A 77 7.66 -5.34 5.94
N TYR A 78 7.17 -6.50 5.51
CA TYR A 78 6.30 -7.33 6.33
C TYR A 78 6.78 -8.76 6.43
N GLU A 79 6.48 -9.39 7.54
CA GLU A 79 6.67 -10.82 7.78
C GLU A 79 5.41 -11.42 8.41
N ARG A 80 5.17 -12.71 8.14
CA ARG A 80 4.11 -13.46 8.80
C ARG A 80 4.50 -13.68 10.26
N THR A 81 3.52 -13.58 11.15
CA THR A 81 3.72 -14.02 12.55
C THR A 81 3.51 -15.54 12.66
N ASN A 82 4.02 -16.14 13.72
CA ASN A 82 3.85 -17.58 13.96
C ASN A 82 2.37 -18.00 14.12
N GLU A 83 1.51 -17.05 14.49
CA GLU A 83 0.08 -17.28 14.72
C GLU A 83 -0.78 -16.94 13.49
N SER A 84 -0.15 -16.42 12.42
CA SER A 84 -0.86 -16.02 11.20
C SER A 84 -1.54 -17.19 10.52
N LYS A 85 -2.78 -16.98 10.13
CA LYS A 85 -3.52 -17.88 9.24
C LYS A 85 -3.51 -17.35 7.81
N THR A 86 -3.56 -18.25 6.86
CA THR A 86 -3.81 -17.88 5.47
C THR A 86 -5.28 -17.62 5.27
N ILE A 87 -5.62 -16.47 4.68
CA ILE A 87 -6.97 -16.10 4.27
C ILE A 87 -6.99 -15.86 2.77
N VAL A 88 -8.15 -15.96 2.15
CA VAL A 88 -8.39 -15.53 0.76
C VAL A 88 -9.01 -14.15 0.79
N SER A 89 -8.33 -13.17 0.21
CA SER A 89 -8.80 -11.80 0.07
C SER A 89 -9.29 -11.54 -1.33
N LEU A 90 -10.37 -10.79 -1.50
CA LEU A 90 -10.80 -10.26 -2.79
C LEU A 90 -10.23 -8.86 -2.96
N GLU A 91 -9.33 -8.68 -3.90
CA GLU A 91 -8.59 -7.45 -4.09
C GLU A 91 -8.78 -6.87 -5.49
N GLY A 92 -8.86 -5.54 -5.57
CA GLY A 92 -8.68 -4.77 -6.80
C GLY A 92 -7.37 -3.97 -6.72
N CYS A 93 -6.78 -3.66 -7.85
CA CYS A 93 -5.58 -2.84 -7.92
C CYS A 93 -5.77 -1.71 -8.93
N LEU A 94 -5.43 -0.48 -8.53
CA LEU A 94 -5.57 0.70 -9.41
C LEU A 94 -4.75 0.59 -10.70
N SER A 95 -3.69 -0.22 -10.69
CA SER A 95 -2.84 -0.49 -11.85
C SER A 95 -3.39 -1.55 -12.80
N ILE A 96 -4.48 -2.25 -12.45
CA ILE A 96 -5.00 -3.38 -13.23
C ILE A 96 -6.46 -3.10 -13.61
N ARG A 97 -6.65 -2.73 -14.87
CA ARG A 97 -7.98 -2.40 -15.40
C ARG A 97 -8.31 -3.21 -16.64
N SER A 98 -9.60 -3.45 -16.84
CA SER A 98 -10.14 -3.99 -18.08
C SER A 98 -10.08 -2.95 -19.22
N GLN A 99 -10.41 -3.36 -20.43
CA GLN A 99 -10.39 -2.45 -21.60
C GLN A 99 -11.41 -1.29 -21.49
N ASP A 100 -12.48 -1.49 -20.75
CA ASP A 100 -13.51 -0.48 -20.44
C ASP A 100 -13.17 0.40 -19.22
N GLY A 101 -11.96 0.22 -18.64
CA GLY A 101 -11.45 1.02 -17.52
C GLY A 101 -11.88 0.58 -16.13
N GLN A 102 -12.66 -0.51 -16.01
CA GLN A 102 -13.08 -1.04 -14.70
C GLN A 102 -11.92 -1.75 -13.99
N LEU A 103 -11.94 -1.75 -12.66
CA LEU A 103 -10.97 -2.52 -11.87
C LEU A 103 -11.20 -4.02 -12.08
N ARG A 104 -10.13 -4.75 -12.32
CA ARG A 104 -10.14 -6.21 -12.30
C ARG A 104 -9.93 -6.69 -10.86
N HIS A 105 -10.61 -7.76 -10.49
CA HIS A 105 -10.58 -8.31 -9.15
C HIS A 105 -9.93 -9.68 -9.12
N PHE A 106 -9.19 -9.94 -8.04
CA PHE A 106 -8.43 -11.19 -7.86
C PHE A 106 -8.65 -11.74 -6.46
N GLN A 107 -8.78 -13.04 -6.35
CA GLN A 107 -8.65 -13.76 -5.10
C GLN A 107 -7.16 -13.99 -4.84
N VAL A 108 -6.66 -13.47 -3.73
CA VAL A 108 -5.25 -13.53 -3.35
C VAL A 108 -5.12 -14.18 -1.97
N GLU A 109 -4.19 -15.10 -1.82
CA GLU A 109 -3.84 -15.64 -0.50
C GLU A 109 -3.02 -14.63 0.28
N ARG A 110 -3.47 -14.29 1.49
CA ARG A 110 -2.86 -13.32 2.39
C ARG A 110 -2.69 -13.90 3.79
N SER A 111 -1.85 -13.25 4.58
CA SER A 111 -1.81 -13.49 6.02
C SER A 111 -2.84 -12.60 6.72
N ASP A 112 -3.67 -13.18 7.59
CA ASP A 112 -4.61 -12.42 8.41
C ASP A 112 -3.90 -11.48 9.41
N THR A 113 -2.67 -11.85 9.79
CA THR A 113 -1.84 -11.12 10.72
C THR A 113 -0.40 -11.03 10.18
N VAL A 114 0.14 -9.83 10.14
CA VAL A 114 1.53 -9.55 9.74
C VAL A 114 2.18 -8.58 10.72
N LYS A 115 3.47 -8.78 10.94
CA LYS A 115 4.32 -7.78 11.58
C LYS A 115 4.92 -6.91 10.50
N VAL A 116 4.71 -5.60 10.60
CA VAL A 116 5.25 -4.61 9.68
C VAL A 116 6.31 -3.79 10.40
N THR A 117 7.43 -3.61 9.74
CA THR A 117 8.52 -2.74 10.18
C THR A 117 8.80 -1.68 9.12
N GLY A 118 9.22 -0.51 9.52
CA GLY A 118 9.53 0.56 8.58
C GLY A 118 9.52 1.93 9.23
N LYS A 119 9.26 2.94 8.42
CA LYS A 119 9.18 4.33 8.85
C LYS A 119 7.85 4.94 8.42
N ARG A 120 7.40 5.92 9.19
CA ARG A 120 6.20 6.72 8.86
C ARG A 120 6.54 8.20 8.91
N LEU A 121 5.96 8.96 8.00
CA LEU A 121 6.02 10.40 8.04
C LEU A 121 4.87 10.92 8.90
N LEU A 122 5.20 11.73 9.86
CA LEU A 122 4.27 12.33 10.82
C LEU A 122 4.27 13.86 10.66
N ILE A 123 3.08 14.42 10.83
CA ILE A 123 2.85 15.86 10.75
C ILE A 123 2.21 16.29 12.07
N THR A 124 2.95 17.14 12.79
CA THR A 124 2.48 17.81 13.99
C THR A 124 2.79 19.31 13.85
N ASP A 125 3.47 19.91 14.81
CA ASP A 125 4.03 21.26 14.66
C ASP A 125 5.23 21.28 13.68
N SER A 126 5.77 20.11 13.36
CA SER A 126 6.83 19.89 12.37
C SER A 126 6.58 18.60 11.58
N ILE A 127 7.33 18.45 10.48
CA ILE A 127 7.33 17.21 9.69
C ILE A 127 8.53 16.40 10.14
N TYR A 128 8.31 15.16 10.57
CA TYR A 128 9.39 14.26 10.98
C TYR A 128 9.09 12.82 10.58
N ILE A 129 10.12 11.99 10.59
CA ILE A 129 10.04 10.58 10.24
C ILE A 129 10.37 9.78 11.49
N ASP A 130 9.51 8.81 11.79
CA ASP A 130 9.59 7.96 12.97
C ASP A 130 9.68 6.49 12.56
N ASP A 131 10.49 5.72 13.27
CA ASP A 131 10.53 4.26 13.11
C ASP A 131 9.31 3.63 13.76
N PHE A 132 8.79 2.57 13.17
CA PHE A 132 7.74 1.78 13.78
C PHE A 132 7.91 0.29 13.57
N VAL A 133 7.38 -0.45 14.55
CA VAL A 133 7.14 -1.89 14.46
C VAL A 133 5.71 -2.11 14.91
N TYR A 134 4.88 -2.72 14.09
CA TYR A 134 3.47 -2.91 14.42
C TYR A 134 2.96 -4.25 13.90
N THR A 135 2.17 -4.94 14.75
CA THR A 135 1.48 -6.17 14.34
C THR A 135 0.05 -5.80 13.93
N LEU A 136 -0.26 -6.00 12.68
CA LEU A 136 -1.57 -5.79 12.08
C LEU A 136 -2.35 -7.11 12.15
N GLY A 137 -3.37 -7.18 13.00
CA GLY A 137 -4.17 -8.37 13.25
C GLY A 137 -5.59 -8.34 12.69
N LEU A 138 -6.01 -7.24 12.06
CA LEU A 138 -7.28 -7.15 11.36
C LEU A 138 -7.04 -7.45 9.89
N ALA A 139 -7.71 -8.48 9.35
CA ALA A 139 -7.50 -8.96 7.99
C ALA A 139 -7.49 -7.83 6.95
N GLU A 140 -8.45 -6.89 7.00
CA GLU A 140 -8.51 -5.75 6.09
C GLU A 140 -7.23 -4.89 6.09
N GLN A 141 -6.64 -4.66 7.27
CA GLN A 141 -5.44 -3.83 7.42
C GLN A 141 -4.19 -4.58 6.99
N SER A 142 -4.07 -5.85 7.40
CA SER A 142 -2.94 -6.68 7.03
C SER A 142 -2.89 -6.86 5.51
N VAL A 143 -4.04 -7.03 4.85
CA VAL A 143 -4.16 -7.16 3.39
C VAL A 143 -3.68 -5.91 2.67
N VAL A 144 -4.14 -4.72 3.07
CA VAL A 144 -3.73 -3.46 2.42
C VAL A 144 -2.21 -3.26 2.51
N PHE A 145 -1.61 -3.50 3.68
CA PHE A 145 -0.17 -3.37 3.83
C PHE A 145 0.62 -4.40 3.01
N GLN A 146 0.17 -5.65 2.97
CA GLN A 146 0.77 -6.67 2.11
C GLN A 146 0.69 -6.25 0.63
N HIS A 147 -0.47 -5.75 0.18
CA HIS A 147 -0.70 -5.29 -1.18
C HIS A 147 0.26 -4.15 -1.58
N GLU A 148 0.35 -3.10 -0.76
CA GLU A 148 1.18 -1.93 -1.06
C GLU A 148 2.68 -2.24 -0.98
N ILE A 149 3.09 -3.11 -0.06
CA ILE A 149 4.49 -3.54 0.05
C ILE A 149 4.86 -4.49 -1.11
N ASP A 150 3.94 -5.32 -1.59
CA ASP A 150 4.17 -6.17 -2.76
C ASP A 150 4.47 -5.32 -4.01
N HIS A 151 3.79 -4.18 -4.20
CA HIS A 151 4.13 -3.25 -5.28
C HIS A 151 5.57 -2.75 -5.19
N GLN A 152 6.10 -2.53 -3.99
CA GLN A 152 7.49 -2.14 -3.76
C GLN A 152 8.49 -3.26 -4.08
N ARG A 153 7.99 -4.49 -4.23
CA ARG A 153 8.75 -5.67 -4.69
C ARG A 153 8.49 -5.97 -6.18
N ALA A 154 7.85 -5.04 -6.89
CA ALA A 154 7.38 -5.18 -8.27
C ALA A 154 6.42 -6.37 -8.46
N VAL A 155 5.60 -6.68 -7.45
CA VAL A 155 4.59 -7.74 -7.50
C VAL A 155 3.20 -7.14 -7.66
N LEU A 156 2.45 -7.64 -8.63
CA LEU A 156 1.04 -7.34 -8.86
C LEU A 156 0.15 -8.51 -8.43
N ILE A 157 -1.08 -8.20 -8.00
CA ILE A 157 -2.06 -9.23 -7.62
C ILE A 157 -2.43 -10.16 -8.78
N SER A 158 -2.30 -9.72 -10.03
CA SER A 158 -2.48 -10.56 -11.23
C SER A 158 -1.44 -11.67 -11.36
N GLN A 159 -0.28 -11.52 -10.75
CA GLN A 159 0.81 -12.51 -10.77
C GLN A 159 0.68 -13.57 -9.67
N ILE A 160 -0.01 -13.23 -8.57
CA ILE A 160 -0.10 -14.09 -7.38
C ILE A 160 -1.52 -14.52 -7.03
N GLY A 161 -2.52 -13.96 -7.70
CA GLY A 161 -3.94 -14.22 -7.46
C GLY A 161 -4.64 -14.87 -8.64
N LYS A 162 -5.87 -15.30 -8.39
CA LYS A 162 -6.79 -15.83 -9.41
C LYS A 162 -7.84 -14.77 -9.73
N GLU A 163 -7.94 -14.39 -11.00
CA GLU A 163 -8.94 -13.43 -11.45
C GLU A 163 -10.37 -13.92 -11.23
N VAL A 164 -11.24 -13.00 -10.80
CA VAL A 164 -12.65 -13.24 -10.56
C VAL A 164 -13.49 -12.22 -11.32
N ILE A 165 -14.47 -12.69 -12.07
CA ILE A 165 -15.45 -11.82 -12.72
C ILE A 165 -16.58 -11.56 -11.72
N LEU A 166 -16.76 -10.29 -11.34
CA LEU A 166 -17.89 -9.87 -10.52
C LEU A 166 -19.08 -9.55 -11.44
N TRP A 167 -20.15 -10.34 -11.32
CA TRP A 167 -21.40 -10.06 -12.01
C TRP A 167 -22.18 -9.02 -11.16
N HIS A 168 -22.51 -7.90 -11.76
CA HIS A 168 -23.35 -6.83 -11.17
C HIS A 168 -24.80 -6.99 -11.58
#